data_22616cf1ae545a686a3dfe9f229d15a1
#
_entry.id   22616cf1ae545a686a3dfe9f229d15a1
#
_cell.length_a   1.000
_cell.length_b   1.000
_cell.length_c   1.000
_cell.angle_alpha   90.00
_cell.angle_beta   90.00
_cell.angle_gamma   90.00
#
_symmetry.space_group_name_H-M   'P 1'
#
loop_
_entity.id
_entity.type
_entity.pdbx_description
1 polymer ?
#
loop_
_entity_poly.entity_id
_entity_poly.type
_entity_poly.pdbx_seq_one_letter_code
_entity_poly.pdbx_strand_id
1 'polypeptide(L)'
;MKSKFFSLFSLLLTGGFLSAQMPGMMTMQQASVPQGTTLGANTTSGAAGIALGNRVVMRGYVDFIFKYDDEDGGDQTEAFNTAADIDFLFDFSPVTGEIHLNATNSNLISATTTRTNPAPGPNTYSTTGTADGVGIEQAFGRYSLNRDFNFSFGRQLTVLGYEADEAPGLFAVSNAYYLGDKASSAQTRRNYKDGVRANFNNGKFGLTVGLHDGYWENDDFNGDNIALDIAASLMIIPGLEARLGYAHEEVDSANKDISQFNGWLGYNPGDLTLAIEFDNYDILDDEYWSMMLLANYQFVDWMGATLRYSHEDYEKTGSDHDADRFSFALLFSLTQNFGINMEYSTTSVDSTLFEDYDEFYVEGLLSF
;
A
#
# COMPACT_ATOMS: atom_id res chain seq x y z
N MET A 1 6.38 10.32 -33.66
CA MET A 1 5.37 10.94 -32.82
C MET A 1 5.91 11.75 -31.62
N LYS A 2 7.20 12.06 -31.55
CA LYS A 2 7.88 12.70 -30.39
C LYS A 2 7.70 14.23 -30.26
N SER A 3 6.86 14.91 -31.02
CA SER A 3 6.85 16.38 -31.02
C SER A 3 5.53 17.06 -30.56
N LYS A 4 4.53 16.31 -30.12
CA LYS A 4 3.23 16.91 -29.70
C LYS A 4 3.03 17.01 -28.18
N PHE A 5 3.86 16.39 -27.37
CA PHE A 5 3.72 16.39 -25.92
C PHE A 5 4.25 17.66 -25.24
N PHE A 6 5.16 18.40 -25.85
CA PHE A 6 5.74 19.61 -25.26
C PHE A 6 4.85 20.85 -25.27
N SER A 7 3.73 20.84 -25.98
CA SER A 7 2.85 22.01 -26.12
C SER A 7 1.82 22.17 -25.01
N LEU A 8 1.56 21.14 -24.22
CA LEU A 8 0.56 21.21 -23.12
C LEU A 8 1.14 21.82 -21.82
N PHE A 9 2.45 21.78 -21.67
CA PHE A 9 3.14 22.23 -20.46
C PHE A 9 3.22 23.76 -20.30
N SER A 10 2.99 24.53 -21.37
CA SER A 10 3.10 26.01 -21.37
C SER A 10 1.87 26.75 -20.84
N LEU A 11 0.75 26.08 -20.62
CA LEU A 11 -0.52 26.77 -20.31
C LEU A 11 -0.88 26.82 -18.82
N LEU A 12 -0.15 26.12 -17.95
CA LEU A 12 -0.48 26.00 -16.53
C LEU A 12 0.30 26.97 -15.61
N LEU A 13 1.18 27.80 -16.14
CA LEU A 13 2.12 28.61 -15.34
C LEU A 13 1.70 30.06 -15.07
N THR A 14 0.48 30.52 -15.40
CA THR A 14 0.08 31.93 -15.25
C THR A 14 -1.18 32.19 -14.41
N GLY A 15 -1.52 31.34 -13.48
CA GLY A 15 -2.59 31.59 -12.51
C GLY A 15 -2.01 31.80 -11.12
N GLY A 16 -2.15 33.01 -10.56
CA GLY A 16 -1.77 33.27 -9.18
C GLY A 16 -2.63 32.46 -8.21
N PHE A 17 -2.02 31.53 -7.51
CA PHE A 17 -2.68 30.65 -6.55
C PHE A 17 -2.57 31.21 -5.13
N LEU A 18 -3.70 31.23 -4.43
CA LEU A 18 -3.76 31.38 -3.00
C LEU A 18 -3.05 30.18 -2.36
N SER A 19 -2.16 30.42 -1.42
CA SER A 19 -1.44 29.40 -0.67
C SER A 19 -2.43 28.47 0.06
N ALA A 20 -2.73 27.33 -0.53
CA ALA A 20 -3.31 26.21 0.19
C ALA A 20 -2.15 25.47 0.87
N GLN A 21 -2.17 25.39 2.21
CA GLN A 21 -1.24 24.48 2.90
C GLN A 21 -1.56 23.06 2.45
N MET A 22 -0.55 22.37 1.91
CA MET A 22 -0.65 20.93 1.79
C MET A 22 -0.95 20.35 3.18
N PRO A 23 -1.93 19.49 3.32
CA PRO A 23 -1.93 18.54 4.41
C PRO A 23 -0.57 17.87 4.33
N GLY A 24 0.25 18.04 5.40
CA GLY A 24 1.62 17.55 5.36
C GLY A 24 1.63 16.14 4.81
N MET A 25 2.43 15.86 3.77
CA MET A 25 2.60 14.50 3.29
C MET A 25 2.85 13.64 4.50
N MET A 26 1.98 12.66 4.69
CA MET A 26 2.07 11.81 5.84
C MET A 26 3.39 11.07 5.78
N THR A 27 4.16 11.26 6.81
CA THR A 27 5.28 10.39 7.03
C THR A 27 4.72 8.97 7.18
N MET A 28 5.23 8.03 6.42
CA MET A 28 4.90 6.59 6.45
C MET A 28 4.95 5.98 7.85
N GLN A 29 5.52 6.69 8.80
CA GLN A 29 5.50 6.43 10.22
C GLN A 29 4.10 6.17 10.78
N GLN A 30 3.05 6.68 10.14
CA GLN A 30 1.67 6.53 10.61
C GLN A 30 1.00 5.24 10.11
N ALA A 31 1.40 4.72 8.97
CA ALA A 31 0.82 3.46 8.46
C ALA A 31 1.38 2.22 9.17
N SER A 32 2.60 2.30 9.72
CA SER A 32 3.34 1.13 10.19
C SER A 32 3.33 0.90 11.70
N VAL A 33 3.02 1.93 12.51
CA VAL A 33 2.95 1.79 13.97
C VAL A 33 1.67 2.45 14.45
N PRO A 34 0.82 1.72 15.20
CA PRO A 34 -0.35 2.33 15.81
C PRO A 34 0.11 3.45 16.73
N GLN A 35 0.04 4.67 16.27
CA GLN A 35 0.25 5.81 17.13
C GLN A 35 -0.94 5.96 18.06
N GLY A 36 -0.65 6.28 19.32
CA GLY A 36 -1.61 6.25 20.40
C GLY A 36 -2.94 6.93 20.09
N THR A 37 -3.93 6.31 20.53
CA THR A 37 -5.27 6.57 21.07
C THR A 37 -5.98 7.89 20.83
N THR A 38 -5.50 8.82 20.01
CA THR A 38 -6.25 10.01 19.63
C THR A 38 -6.83 9.87 18.24
N LEU A 39 -8.15 9.99 18.13
CA LEU A 39 -8.84 10.17 16.85
C LEU A 39 -8.14 11.24 16.03
N GLY A 40 -7.73 10.91 14.82
CA GLY A 40 -6.98 11.81 13.95
C GLY A 40 -5.47 11.57 13.89
N ALA A 41 -4.88 10.76 14.80
CA ALA A 41 -3.44 10.48 14.76
C ALA A 41 -3.03 9.44 13.69
N ASN A 42 -3.97 8.69 13.17
CA ASN A 42 -3.78 7.68 12.11
C ASN A 42 -4.51 8.06 10.82
N THR A 43 -4.61 9.34 10.51
CA THR A 43 -5.24 9.75 9.26
C THR A 43 -4.31 9.44 8.09
N THR A 44 -4.66 8.47 7.27
CA THR A 44 -3.99 8.22 5.98
C THR A 44 -4.30 9.32 4.98
N SER A 45 -5.37 10.08 5.17
CA SER A 45 -5.62 11.31 4.43
C SER A 45 -5.19 12.51 5.26
N GLY A 46 -4.52 13.49 4.69
CA GLY A 46 -4.19 14.75 5.35
C GLY A 46 -5.41 15.57 5.81
N ALA A 47 -6.62 15.13 5.49
CA ALA A 47 -7.86 15.72 5.94
C ALA A 47 -8.16 15.35 7.40
N ALA A 48 -8.65 16.33 8.17
CA ALA A 48 -8.97 16.13 9.59
C ALA A 48 -10.14 15.18 9.84
N GLY A 49 -10.84 14.74 8.80
CA GLY A 49 -12.04 13.94 8.87
C GLY A 49 -13.28 14.73 9.31
N ILE A 50 -14.42 14.10 9.20
CA ILE A 50 -15.73 14.65 9.56
C ILE A 50 -16.16 14.07 10.90
N ALA A 51 -16.30 14.90 11.93
CA ALA A 51 -16.79 14.46 13.23
C ALA A 51 -18.27 14.07 13.15
N LEU A 52 -18.60 12.83 13.48
CA LEU A 52 -19.96 12.32 13.64
C LEU A 52 -20.33 12.27 15.13
N GLY A 53 -20.27 13.42 15.79
CA GLY A 53 -20.43 13.56 17.22
C GLY A 53 -19.07 13.63 17.95
N ASN A 54 -19.03 13.21 19.22
CA ASN A 54 -17.84 13.36 20.07
C ASN A 54 -16.98 12.10 20.18
N ARG A 55 -17.35 11.01 19.51
CA ARG A 55 -16.67 9.70 19.62
C ARG A 55 -16.45 8.99 18.30
N VAL A 56 -16.91 9.56 17.21
CA VAL A 56 -16.78 8.97 15.88
C VAL A 56 -16.26 10.04 14.92
N VAL A 57 -15.24 9.69 14.17
CA VAL A 57 -14.75 10.47 13.03
C VAL A 57 -14.91 9.62 11.79
N MET A 58 -15.48 10.20 10.74
CA MET A 58 -15.48 9.65 9.41
C MET A 58 -14.42 10.37 8.58
N ARG A 59 -13.60 9.64 7.87
CA ARG A 59 -12.64 10.16 6.88
C ARG A 59 -12.69 9.26 5.66
N GLY A 60 -12.00 9.64 4.62
CA GLY A 60 -11.90 8.81 3.45
C GLY A 60 -11.34 9.56 2.25
N TYR A 61 -11.38 8.91 1.11
CA TYR A 61 -10.97 9.50 -0.13
C TYR A 61 -11.80 8.96 -1.31
N VAL A 62 -11.78 9.73 -2.39
CA VAL A 62 -12.19 9.28 -3.72
C VAL A 62 -10.98 9.47 -4.62
N ASP A 63 -10.58 8.40 -5.23
CA ASP A 63 -9.48 8.34 -6.17
C ASP A 63 -10.02 8.10 -7.58
N PHE A 64 -9.59 8.93 -8.51
CA PHE A 64 -9.91 8.82 -9.93
C PHE A 64 -8.62 8.83 -10.74
N ILE A 65 -8.29 7.72 -11.36
CA ILE A 65 -7.06 7.52 -12.11
C ILE A 65 -7.36 7.34 -13.59
N PHE A 66 -6.74 8.18 -14.43
CA PHE A 66 -6.49 7.85 -15.83
C PHE A 66 -5.14 7.17 -15.95
N LYS A 67 -5.10 5.98 -16.53
CA LYS A 67 -3.89 5.22 -16.85
C LYS A 67 -3.76 5.08 -18.36
N TYR A 68 -2.57 5.35 -18.89
CA TYR A 68 -2.12 4.94 -20.22
C TYR A 68 -0.98 3.97 -20.04
N ASP A 69 -1.00 2.87 -20.78
CA ASP A 69 -0.07 1.75 -20.71
C ASP A 69 0.40 1.42 -22.13
N ASP A 70 1.70 1.31 -22.34
CA ASP A 70 2.35 0.99 -23.62
C ASP A 70 3.35 -0.14 -23.38
N GLU A 71 2.95 -1.36 -23.69
CA GLU A 71 3.74 -2.58 -23.54
C GLU A 71 4.42 -2.93 -24.86
N ASP A 72 5.71 -3.23 -24.83
CA ASP A 72 6.48 -3.60 -26.01
C ASP A 72 5.90 -4.87 -26.65
N GLY A 73 5.57 -4.78 -27.95
CA GLY A 73 4.94 -5.88 -28.69
C GLY A 73 3.46 -6.11 -28.41
N GLY A 74 2.87 -5.37 -27.48
CA GLY A 74 1.46 -5.37 -27.13
C GLY A 74 0.66 -4.22 -27.73
N ASP A 75 -0.62 -4.16 -27.39
CA ASP A 75 -1.50 -3.04 -27.73
C ASP A 75 -1.41 -1.96 -26.64
N GLN A 76 -1.43 -0.70 -27.04
CA GLN A 76 -1.58 0.42 -26.12
C GLN A 76 -2.97 0.36 -25.47
N THR A 77 -3.01 0.52 -24.16
CA THR A 77 -4.28 0.52 -23.41
C THR A 77 -4.48 1.82 -22.66
N GLU A 78 -5.73 2.25 -22.59
CA GLU A 78 -6.17 3.42 -21.83
C GLU A 78 -7.30 3.01 -20.90
N ALA A 79 -7.25 3.45 -19.66
CA ALA A 79 -8.27 3.11 -18.69
C ALA A 79 -8.56 4.24 -17.71
N PHE A 80 -9.80 4.31 -17.26
CA PHE A 80 -10.21 5.10 -16.11
C PHE A 80 -10.60 4.17 -14.97
N ASN A 81 -10.00 4.40 -13.80
CA ASN A 81 -10.32 3.71 -12.57
C ASN A 81 -10.89 4.69 -11.56
N THR A 82 -11.85 4.23 -10.77
CA THR A 82 -12.36 4.98 -9.64
C THR A 82 -12.38 4.08 -8.43
N ALA A 83 -11.79 4.52 -7.34
CA ALA A 83 -11.87 3.90 -6.03
C ALA A 83 -12.38 4.91 -5.01
N ALA A 84 -12.99 4.43 -3.96
CA ALA A 84 -13.35 5.24 -2.81
C ALA A 84 -13.15 4.42 -1.55
N ASP A 85 -12.60 5.05 -0.53
CA ASP A 85 -12.48 4.46 0.79
C ASP A 85 -13.18 5.35 1.82
N ILE A 86 -13.86 4.71 2.79
CA ILE A 86 -14.54 5.40 3.88
C ILE A 86 -14.19 4.71 5.18
N ASP A 87 -13.52 5.44 6.05
CA ASP A 87 -13.11 5.00 7.37
C ASP A 87 -13.99 5.57 8.46
N PHE A 88 -14.35 4.72 9.41
CA PHE A 88 -14.96 5.10 10.67
C PHE A 88 -14.01 4.80 11.82
N LEU A 89 -13.66 5.84 12.57
CA LEU A 89 -12.81 5.75 13.75
C LEU A 89 -13.65 5.98 15.00
N PHE A 90 -13.59 5.06 15.95
CA PHE A 90 -14.38 5.07 17.17
C PHE A 90 -13.46 5.25 18.38
N ASP A 91 -13.78 6.22 19.26
CA ASP A 91 -13.07 6.44 20.52
C ASP A 91 -14.00 6.20 21.72
N PHE A 92 -13.75 5.09 22.38
CA PHE A 92 -14.38 4.72 23.64
C PHE A 92 -13.34 4.56 24.76
N SER A 93 -12.22 5.29 24.66
CA SER A 93 -11.06 5.16 25.56
C SER A 93 -11.34 4.43 26.88
N PRO A 94 -10.53 3.39 27.23
CA PRO A 94 -9.26 2.98 26.64
C PRO A 94 -9.39 2.06 25.42
N VAL A 95 -10.59 1.86 24.88
CA VAL A 95 -10.85 1.09 23.65
C VAL A 95 -11.07 2.03 22.49
N THR A 96 -10.43 1.76 21.38
CA THR A 96 -10.71 2.38 20.07
C THR A 96 -11.07 1.31 19.06
N GLY A 97 -11.72 1.68 17.96
CA GLY A 97 -12.02 0.77 16.87
C GLY A 97 -11.94 1.50 15.54
N GLU A 98 -11.68 0.76 14.49
CA GLU A 98 -11.62 1.28 13.12
C GLU A 98 -12.36 0.32 12.19
N ILE A 99 -13.10 0.87 11.23
CA ILE A 99 -13.73 0.13 10.12
C ILE A 99 -13.41 0.91 8.85
N HIS A 100 -12.75 0.26 7.90
CA HIS A 100 -12.39 0.80 6.60
C HIS A 100 -13.18 0.05 5.53
N LEU A 101 -13.89 0.79 4.70
CA LEU A 101 -14.74 0.28 3.64
C LEU A 101 -14.22 0.77 2.31
N ASN A 102 -13.76 -0.16 1.47
CA ASN A 102 -13.33 0.12 0.11
C ASN A 102 -14.45 -0.16 -0.89
N ALA A 103 -14.61 0.75 -1.84
CA ALA A 103 -15.48 0.59 -2.99
C ALA A 103 -14.69 0.85 -4.27
N THR A 104 -14.58 -0.14 -5.13
CA THR A 104 -13.90 -0.03 -6.42
C THR A 104 -14.85 -0.29 -7.55
N ASN A 105 -14.71 0.49 -8.64
CA ASN A 105 -15.33 0.18 -9.91
C ASN A 105 -14.34 -0.67 -10.73
N SER A 106 -14.46 -1.97 -10.61
CA SER A 106 -13.57 -2.92 -11.26
C SER A 106 -14.01 -3.27 -12.69
N ASN A 107 -14.25 -2.30 -13.54
CA ASN A 107 -14.37 -2.56 -14.99
C ASN A 107 -13.10 -3.19 -15.59
N LEU A 108 -12.04 -3.32 -14.81
CA LEU A 108 -10.74 -3.85 -15.21
C LEU A 108 -10.36 -5.19 -14.55
N ILE A 109 -11.17 -5.69 -13.62
CA ILE A 109 -10.90 -7.00 -13.01
C ILE A 109 -11.97 -7.99 -13.45
N SER A 110 -11.71 -8.69 -14.55
CA SER A 110 -12.39 -9.96 -14.84
C SER A 110 -11.80 -11.03 -13.92
N ALA A 111 -12.23 -11.06 -12.67
CA ALA A 111 -11.84 -12.12 -11.74
C ALA A 111 -12.64 -13.37 -12.04
N THR A 112 -12.04 -14.30 -12.78
CA THR A 112 -12.56 -15.66 -12.87
C THR A 112 -12.07 -16.44 -11.66
N THR A 113 -12.85 -16.46 -10.60
CA THR A 113 -12.56 -17.32 -9.45
C THR A 113 -13.10 -18.72 -9.75
N THR A 114 -12.21 -19.64 -10.11
CA THR A 114 -12.57 -21.07 -10.21
C THR A 114 -12.31 -21.71 -8.85
N ARG A 115 -13.34 -21.92 -8.06
CA ARG A 115 -13.23 -22.68 -6.81
C ARG A 115 -13.50 -24.15 -7.11
N THR A 116 -12.46 -24.97 -7.10
CA THR A 116 -12.58 -26.44 -7.16
C THR A 116 -12.82 -26.95 -5.74
N ASN A 117 -14.01 -27.48 -5.49
CA ASN A 117 -14.32 -28.15 -4.22
C ASN A 117 -13.77 -29.58 -4.27
N PRO A 118 -12.99 -30.06 -3.28
CA PRO A 118 -12.39 -31.39 -3.27
C PRO A 118 -13.34 -32.55 -2.97
N ALA A 119 -14.64 -32.33 -2.88
CA ALA A 119 -15.63 -33.44 -2.74
C ALA A 119 -15.97 -34.07 -4.08
N PRO A 120 -16.20 -35.40 -4.15
CA PRO A 120 -16.42 -36.11 -5.40
C PRO A 120 -17.76 -35.72 -6.04
N GLY A 121 -17.70 -34.82 -7.02
CA GLY A 121 -18.82 -34.39 -7.85
C GLY A 121 -18.47 -33.08 -8.59
N PRO A 122 -18.92 -32.95 -9.87
CA PRO A 122 -18.55 -31.79 -10.68
C PRO A 122 -19.40 -30.56 -10.32
N ASN A 123 -19.06 -29.88 -9.26
CA ASN A 123 -19.61 -28.56 -8.97
C ASN A 123 -18.53 -27.51 -9.22
N THR A 124 -18.28 -27.21 -10.48
CA THR A 124 -17.53 -26.06 -10.91
C THR A 124 -18.46 -24.85 -10.85
N TYR A 125 -18.37 -24.04 -9.85
CA TYR A 125 -19.01 -22.73 -9.84
C TYR A 125 -18.05 -21.74 -10.52
N SER A 126 -18.34 -21.40 -11.77
CA SER A 126 -17.74 -20.25 -12.44
C SER A 126 -18.62 -19.04 -12.16
N THR A 127 -18.23 -18.16 -11.29
CA THR A 127 -18.83 -16.83 -11.19
C THR A 127 -17.99 -15.88 -12.03
N THR A 128 -18.44 -15.63 -13.25
CA THR A 128 -17.98 -14.49 -14.05
C THR A 128 -18.81 -13.30 -13.56
N GLY A 129 -18.27 -12.50 -12.68
CA GLY A 129 -18.92 -11.27 -12.20
C GLY A 129 -17.92 -10.13 -12.27
N THR A 130 -18.32 -9.02 -12.85
CA THR A 130 -17.75 -7.73 -12.52
C THR A 130 -18.13 -7.48 -11.07
N ALA A 131 -17.16 -7.52 -10.18
CA ALA A 131 -17.41 -7.30 -8.76
C ALA A 131 -17.36 -5.78 -8.48
N ASP A 132 -18.42 -5.08 -8.85
CA ASP A 132 -18.72 -3.80 -8.20
C ASP A 132 -19.14 -4.14 -6.77
N GLY A 133 -18.37 -3.74 -5.78
CA GLY A 133 -18.67 -4.10 -4.41
C GLY A 133 -18.04 -3.17 -3.38
N VAL A 134 -18.64 -3.16 -2.22
CA VAL A 134 -18.02 -2.59 -1.03
C VAL A 134 -17.41 -3.72 -0.23
N GLY A 135 -16.10 -3.69 -0.05
CA GLY A 135 -15.35 -4.63 0.77
C GLY A 135 -15.00 -4.03 2.14
N ILE A 136 -14.73 -4.90 3.11
CA ILE A 136 -14.11 -4.50 4.36
C ILE A 136 -12.61 -4.71 4.21
N GLU A 137 -11.84 -3.64 4.22
CA GLU A 137 -10.37 -3.71 4.24
C GLU A 137 -9.87 -3.93 5.65
N GLN A 138 -10.28 -3.07 6.58
CA GLN A 138 -9.94 -3.19 7.99
C GLN A 138 -11.20 -3.16 8.86
N ALA A 139 -11.22 -3.97 9.89
CA ALA A 139 -12.23 -3.94 10.95
C ALA A 139 -11.61 -4.47 12.23
N PHE A 140 -11.16 -3.59 13.10
CA PHE A 140 -10.46 -4.00 14.31
C PHE A 140 -10.76 -3.14 15.52
N GLY A 141 -10.58 -3.74 16.69
CA GLY A 141 -10.58 -3.05 17.98
C GLY A 141 -9.16 -2.98 18.54
N ARG A 142 -8.90 -1.95 19.35
CA ARG A 142 -7.63 -1.75 20.07
C ARG A 142 -7.92 -1.42 21.51
N TYR A 143 -7.24 -2.12 22.43
CA TYR A 143 -7.27 -1.84 23.86
C TYR A 143 -5.91 -1.31 24.32
N SER A 144 -5.89 -0.07 24.81
CA SER A 144 -4.67 0.57 25.32
C SER A 144 -4.50 0.32 26.81
N LEU A 145 -3.46 -0.42 27.19
CA LEU A 145 -3.08 -0.60 28.60
C LEU A 145 -2.48 0.68 29.19
N ASN A 146 -1.70 1.38 28.38
CA ASN A 146 -1.12 2.68 28.71
C ASN A 146 -0.76 3.40 27.39
N ARG A 147 -0.08 4.55 27.49
CA ARG A 147 0.30 5.34 26.31
C ARG A 147 1.16 4.58 25.31
N ASP A 148 2.03 3.72 25.79
CA ASP A 148 3.09 3.10 24.99
C ASP A 148 2.76 1.66 24.58
N PHE A 149 1.74 1.02 25.21
CA PHE A 149 1.42 -0.38 24.98
C PHE A 149 -0.08 -0.63 24.75
N ASN A 150 -0.38 -1.31 23.67
CA ASN A 150 -1.76 -1.71 23.34
C ASN A 150 -1.82 -3.11 22.70
N PHE A 151 -3.00 -3.68 22.70
CA PHE A 151 -3.38 -4.85 21.92
C PHE A 151 -4.42 -4.46 20.89
N SER A 152 -4.34 -5.03 19.70
CA SER A 152 -5.39 -4.92 18.68
C SER A 152 -5.84 -6.31 18.22
N PHE A 153 -7.07 -6.40 17.74
CA PHE A 153 -7.69 -7.65 17.30
C PHE A 153 -8.72 -7.37 16.22
N GLY A 154 -8.77 -8.23 15.21
CA GLY A 154 -9.60 -8.12 14.02
C GLY A 154 -8.77 -8.03 12.75
N ARG A 155 -9.40 -7.61 11.64
CA ARG A 155 -8.78 -7.48 10.34
C ARG A 155 -7.96 -6.21 10.26
N GLN A 156 -6.67 -6.33 10.02
CA GLN A 156 -5.69 -5.25 10.05
C GLN A 156 -4.69 -5.37 8.90
N LEU A 157 -4.20 -4.23 8.42
CA LEU A 157 -3.10 -4.19 7.46
C LEU A 157 -1.83 -4.80 8.06
N THR A 158 -1.13 -5.64 7.31
CA THR A 158 0.16 -6.21 7.70
C THR A 158 1.21 -5.12 7.94
N VAL A 159 2.22 -5.42 8.78
CA VAL A 159 3.12 -4.37 9.28
C VAL A 159 4.42 -4.23 8.48
N LEU A 160 4.70 -5.14 7.54
CA LEU A 160 5.91 -5.11 6.73
C LEU A 160 5.70 -4.29 5.46
N GLY A 161 6.68 -3.49 5.09
CA GLY A 161 6.66 -2.62 3.93
C GLY A 161 6.77 -1.13 4.29
N TYR A 162 7.42 -0.37 3.41
CA TYR A 162 7.60 1.08 3.55
C TYR A 162 6.45 1.85 2.92
N GLU A 163 6.08 1.58 1.66
CA GLU A 163 4.97 2.28 1.00
C GLU A 163 3.62 1.98 1.66
N ALA A 164 2.75 2.97 1.62
CA ALA A 164 1.36 2.79 2.02
C ALA A 164 0.64 1.85 1.04
N ASP A 165 -0.47 1.28 1.48
CA ASP A 165 -1.35 0.49 0.62
C ASP A 165 -2.38 1.37 -0.10
N GLU A 166 -2.71 2.52 0.48
CA GLU A 166 -3.77 3.41 0.00
C GLU A 166 -3.22 4.69 -0.66
N ALA A 167 -3.92 5.18 -1.68
CA ALA A 167 -3.57 6.35 -2.49
C ALA A 167 -3.14 7.59 -1.68
N PRO A 168 -3.84 8.01 -0.62
CA PRO A 168 -3.44 9.20 0.14
C PRO A 168 -2.07 9.08 0.83
N GLY A 169 -1.57 7.87 1.03
CA GLY A 169 -0.29 7.59 1.67
C GLY A 169 0.87 7.36 0.71
N LEU A 170 0.61 7.27 -0.59
CA LEU A 170 1.62 7.04 -1.61
C LEU A 170 2.38 8.31 -1.97
N PHE A 171 3.63 8.16 -2.37
CA PHE A 171 4.47 9.24 -2.90
C PHE A 171 4.43 9.35 -4.43
N ALA A 172 3.70 8.46 -5.08
CA ALA A 172 3.44 8.40 -6.50
C ALA A 172 2.01 7.87 -6.70
N VAL A 173 1.54 7.72 -7.93
CA VAL A 173 0.21 7.12 -8.19
C VAL A 173 0.27 5.60 -8.14
N SER A 174 1.38 5.03 -8.66
CA SER A 174 1.61 3.58 -8.65
C SER A 174 2.45 3.14 -7.46
N ASN A 175 2.45 1.84 -7.17
CA ASN A 175 3.37 1.20 -6.22
C ASN A 175 4.76 0.97 -6.84
N ALA A 176 5.77 0.72 -5.98
CA ALA A 176 7.14 0.51 -6.40
C ALA A 176 7.33 -0.79 -7.20
N TYR A 177 6.62 -1.86 -6.80
CA TYR A 177 6.89 -3.21 -7.27
C TYR A 177 5.86 -3.68 -8.30
N TYR A 178 6.34 -4.44 -9.27
CA TYR A 178 5.58 -4.90 -10.44
C TYR A 178 5.51 -6.43 -10.55
N LEU A 179 6.67 -7.11 -10.48
CA LEU A 179 6.74 -8.55 -10.67
C LEU A 179 6.12 -9.33 -9.52
N GLY A 180 6.29 -8.85 -8.30
CA GLY A 180 5.82 -9.55 -7.12
C GLY A 180 4.35 -9.96 -7.19
N ASP A 181 3.50 -9.08 -7.70
CA ASP A 181 2.07 -9.37 -7.83
C ASP A 181 1.70 -10.14 -9.09
N LYS A 182 2.51 -10.09 -10.13
CA LYS A 182 2.20 -10.73 -11.42
C LYS A 182 2.80 -12.13 -11.56
N ALA A 183 3.99 -12.33 -11.05
CA ALA A 183 4.74 -13.57 -11.22
C ALA A 183 4.61 -14.51 -10.03
N SER A 184 4.44 -13.99 -8.82
CA SER A 184 4.39 -14.76 -7.58
C SER A 184 3.06 -15.51 -7.40
N SER A 185 3.12 -16.65 -6.74
CA SER A 185 1.95 -17.38 -6.25
C SER A 185 1.42 -16.82 -4.92
N ALA A 186 2.21 -16.00 -4.23
CA ALA A 186 1.85 -15.33 -3.00
C ALA A 186 1.90 -13.82 -3.17
N GLN A 187 1.07 -13.10 -2.43
CA GLN A 187 1.06 -11.64 -2.46
C GLN A 187 2.33 -11.10 -1.81
N THR A 188 3.11 -10.33 -2.55
CA THR A 188 4.37 -9.73 -2.10
C THR A 188 4.22 -8.29 -1.61
N ARG A 189 3.00 -7.77 -1.55
CA ARG A 189 2.65 -6.48 -0.97
C ARG A 189 1.95 -6.64 0.38
N ARG A 190 1.81 -5.52 1.09
CA ARG A 190 0.99 -5.45 2.31
C ARG A 190 -0.43 -5.93 2.03
N ASN A 191 -1.03 -6.58 3.01
CA ASN A 191 -2.37 -7.17 2.87
C ASN A 191 -3.15 -6.99 4.18
N TYR A 192 -4.46 -7.18 4.12
CA TYR A 192 -5.35 -7.11 5.28
C TYR A 192 -5.61 -8.51 5.81
N LYS A 193 -5.21 -8.76 7.05
CA LYS A 193 -5.30 -10.08 7.69
C LYS A 193 -5.99 -10.03 9.04
N ASP A 194 -6.79 -11.07 9.31
CA ASP A 194 -7.44 -11.27 10.60
C ASP A 194 -6.44 -11.79 11.63
N GLY A 195 -6.46 -11.22 12.84
CA GLY A 195 -5.52 -11.63 13.85
C GLY A 195 -5.53 -10.79 15.11
N VAL A 196 -4.51 -11.00 15.93
CA VAL A 196 -4.26 -10.26 17.17
C VAL A 196 -2.84 -9.74 17.17
N ARG A 197 -2.64 -8.53 17.69
CA ARG A 197 -1.33 -7.89 17.79
C ARG A 197 -1.09 -7.30 19.17
N ALA A 198 0.15 -7.41 19.62
CA ALA A 198 0.71 -6.64 20.72
C ALA A 198 1.63 -5.56 20.15
N ASN A 199 1.38 -4.31 20.53
CA ASN A 199 2.13 -3.16 20.03
C ASN A 199 2.73 -2.40 21.19
N PHE A 200 4.02 -2.10 21.11
CA PHE A 200 4.75 -1.21 21.99
C PHE A 200 5.37 -0.09 21.18
N ASN A 201 5.21 1.17 21.62
CA ASN A 201 5.88 2.32 21.00
C ASN A 201 6.03 3.44 22.02
N ASN A 202 7.26 3.80 22.34
CA ASN A 202 7.59 4.91 23.24
C ASN A 202 8.07 6.19 22.53
N GLY A 203 7.90 6.23 21.19
CA GLY A 203 8.34 7.34 20.34
C GLY A 203 9.81 7.28 19.91
N LYS A 204 10.62 6.39 20.49
CA LYS A 204 11.99 6.12 20.07
C LYS A 204 12.17 4.70 19.58
N PHE A 205 11.54 3.74 20.23
CA PHE A 205 11.56 2.34 19.89
C PHE A 205 10.13 1.83 19.75
N GLY A 206 9.86 1.11 18.68
CA GLY A 206 8.62 0.41 18.42
C GLY A 206 8.84 -1.09 18.30
N LEU A 207 7.86 -1.88 18.73
CA LEU A 207 7.82 -3.33 18.54
C LEU A 207 6.37 -3.74 18.32
N THR A 208 6.12 -4.49 17.26
CA THR A 208 4.85 -5.13 16.96
C THR A 208 5.07 -6.61 16.85
N VAL A 209 4.20 -7.40 17.46
CA VAL A 209 4.15 -8.86 17.30
C VAL A 209 2.69 -9.22 17.00
N GLY A 210 2.46 -9.90 15.89
CA GLY A 210 1.15 -10.32 15.43
C GLY A 210 1.05 -11.83 15.25
N LEU A 211 -0.15 -12.35 15.48
CA LEU A 211 -0.56 -13.70 15.14
C LEU A 211 -1.80 -13.59 14.28
N HIS A 212 -1.79 -14.22 13.11
CA HIS A 212 -2.79 -14.09 12.09
C HIS A 212 -3.37 -15.43 11.69
N ASP A 213 -4.59 -15.39 11.18
CA ASP A 213 -5.28 -16.50 10.53
C ASP A 213 -4.84 -16.54 9.05
N GLY A 214 -3.62 -17.04 8.83
CA GLY A 214 -2.93 -16.96 7.55
C GLY A 214 -2.40 -15.55 7.23
N TYR A 215 -1.24 -15.47 6.60
CA TYR A 215 -0.62 -14.22 6.17
C TYR A 215 -0.61 -14.10 4.63
N TRP A 216 -0.37 -15.20 3.96
CA TRP A 216 -0.44 -15.32 2.49
C TRP A 216 -1.61 -16.20 2.04
N GLU A 217 -1.92 -17.27 2.77
CA GLU A 217 -3.09 -18.10 2.49
C GLU A 217 -4.33 -17.60 3.26
N ASN A 218 -5.50 -17.90 2.72
CA ASN A 218 -6.78 -17.69 3.41
C ASN A 218 -7.26 -19.06 3.86
N ASP A 219 -6.71 -19.56 4.93
CA ASP A 219 -7.14 -20.83 5.49
C ASP A 219 -7.92 -20.61 6.80
N ASP A 220 -8.77 -21.57 7.15
CA ASP A 220 -9.49 -21.50 8.42
C ASP A 220 -8.48 -21.68 9.58
N PHE A 221 -8.54 -20.82 10.58
CA PHE A 221 -7.73 -20.94 11.80
C PHE A 221 -7.94 -22.29 12.45
N ASN A 222 -7.02 -23.20 12.25
CA ASN A 222 -7.10 -24.58 12.73
C ASN A 222 -6.01 -24.90 13.77
N GLY A 223 -5.14 -23.95 14.09
CA GLY A 223 -4.03 -24.10 15.03
C GLY A 223 -2.78 -24.71 14.43
N ASP A 224 -2.85 -25.22 13.21
CA ASP A 224 -1.71 -25.80 12.49
C ASP A 224 -1.12 -24.79 11.49
N ASN A 225 -1.87 -23.71 11.13
CA ASN A 225 -1.50 -22.66 10.16
C ASN A 225 -1.50 -21.27 10.80
N ILE A 226 -0.77 -21.08 11.87
CA ILE A 226 -0.65 -19.77 12.48
C ILE A 226 0.45 -18.99 11.76
N ALA A 227 0.09 -17.88 11.13
CA ALA A 227 1.06 -16.94 10.62
C ALA A 227 1.53 -15.97 11.72
N LEU A 228 2.81 -15.69 11.73
CA LEU A 228 3.46 -14.77 12.66
C LEU A 228 4.02 -13.58 11.91
N ASP A 229 3.81 -12.36 12.41
CA ASP A 229 4.62 -11.21 12.04
C ASP A 229 5.28 -10.56 13.25
N ILE A 230 6.48 -10.04 13.04
CA ILE A 230 7.21 -9.22 14.03
C ILE A 230 7.89 -8.07 13.32
N ALA A 231 7.79 -6.87 13.87
CA ALA A 231 8.51 -5.71 13.36
C ALA A 231 9.03 -4.84 14.51
N ALA A 232 10.27 -4.40 14.38
CA ALA A 232 10.91 -3.48 15.31
C ALA A 232 11.34 -2.20 14.59
N SER A 233 11.05 -1.05 15.18
CA SER A 233 11.49 0.25 14.66
C SER A 233 12.33 1.02 15.67
N LEU A 234 13.21 1.86 15.16
CA LEU A 234 14.09 2.73 15.94
C LEU A 234 14.18 4.11 15.31
N MET A 235 13.76 5.14 16.04
CA MET A 235 14.07 6.55 15.72
C MET A 235 15.52 6.83 16.10
N ILE A 236 16.42 6.85 15.12
CA ILE A 236 17.86 7.03 15.32
C ILE A 236 18.15 8.46 15.73
N ILE A 237 17.65 9.40 14.94
CA ILE A 237 17.60 10.85 15.22
C ILE A 237 16.24 11.37 14.75
N PRO A 238 15.80 12.58 15.17
CA PRO A 238 14.56 13.17 14.66
C PRO A 238 14.48 13.14 13.13
N GLY A 239 13.45 12.51 12.60
CA GLY A 239 13.22 12.34 11.17
C GLY A 239 13.94 11.15 10.51
N LEU A 240 14.84 10.45 11.19
CA LEU A 240 15.50 9.24 10.68
C LEU A 240 15.03 8.00 11.46
N GLU A 241 14.25 7.16 10.81
CA GLU A 241 13.75 5.90 11.36
C GLU A 241 14.28 4.71 10.57
N ALA A 242 14.67 3.67 11.29
CA ALA A 242 14.96 2.34 10.75
C ALA A 242 13.93 1.36 11.24
N ARG A 243 13.55 0.39 10.39
CA ARG A 243 12.67 -0.71 10.73
C ARG A 243 13.18 -2.01 10.15
N LEU A 244 12.98 -3.08 10.91
CA LEU A 244 13.21 -4.46 10.49
C LEU A 244 11.98 -5.27 10.84
N GLY A 245 11.60 -6.18 9.97
CA GLY A 245 10.46 -7.05 10.16
C GLY A 245 10.65 -8.42 9.55
N TYR A 246 9.88 -9.36 10.05
CA TYR A 246 9.85 -10.73 9.59
C TYR A 246 8.43 -11.27 9.72
N ALA A 247 7.98 -11.99 8.69
CA ALA A 247 6.74 -12.76 8.73
C ALA A 247 6.99 -14.18 8.27
N HIS A 248 6.20 -15.11 8.78
CA HIS A 248 6.31 -16.53 8.47
C HIS A 248 4.95 -17.22 8.59
N GLU A 249 4.70 -18.14 7.68
CA GLU A 249 3.53 -19.00 7.64
C GLU A 249 3.90 -20.39 7.12
N GLU A 250 3.44 -21.41 7.81
CA GLU A 250 3.47 -22.80 7.31
C GLU A 250 2.26 -23.03 6.39
N VAL A 251 2.51 -23.53 5.19
CA VAL A 251 1.49 -23.82 4.18
C VAL A 251 1.22 -25.32 4.16
N ASP A 252 0.20 -25.76 4.89
CA ASP A 252 -0.12 -27.18 5.08
C ASP A 252 -0.36 -27.93 3.76
N SER A 253 -1.04 -27.29 2.83
CA SER A 253 -1.39 -27.89 1.53
C SER A 253 -0.15 -28.29 0.72
N ALA A 254 0.96 -27.57 0.91
CA ALA A 254 2.22 -27.80 0.21
C ALA A 254 3.27 -28.49 1.08
N ASN A 255 3.08 -28.56 2.42
CA ASN A 255 4.07 -28.95 3.42
C ASN A 255 5.37 -28.14 3.26
N LYS A 256 5.22 -26.84 3.09
CA LYS A 256 6.27 -25.84 2.86
C LYS A 256 5.90 -24.55 3.55
N ASP A 257 6.85 -23.64 3.60
CA ASP A 257 6.72 -22.38 4.28
C ASP A 257 6.68 -21.20 3.28
N ILE A 258 6.12 -20.10 3.71
CA ILE A 258 6.33 -18.79 3.12
C ILE A 258 6.90 -17.88 4.19
N SER A 259 7.97 -17.17 3.87
CA SER A 259 8.52 -16.17 4.78
C SER A 259 8.89 -14.88 4.07
N GLN A 260 8.86 -13.78 4.81
CA GLN A 260 9.29 -12.46 4.37
C GLN A 260 10.23 -11.86 5.39
N PHE A 261 11.35 -11.36 4.93
CA PHE A 261 12.17 -10.39 5.65
C PHE A 261 12.01 -9.02 4.99
N ASN A 262 11.72 -8.00 5.79
CA ASN A 262 11.61 -6.61 5.33
C ASN A 262 12.51 -5.72 6.17
N GLY A 263 13.21 -4.80 5.53
CA GLY A 263 14.00 -3.79 6.22
C GLY A 263 13.98 -2.48 5.47
N TRP A 264 13.79 -1.36 6.20
CA TRP A 264 13.85 -0.05 5.58
C TRP A 264 14.49 1.02 6.48
N LEU A 265 14.99 2.06 5.83
CA LEU A 265 15.47 3.28 6.45
C LEU A 265 14.77 4.46 5.78
N GLY A 266 14.04 5.26 6.56
CA GLY A 266 13.33 6.45 6.12
C GLY A 266 13.89 7.70 6.80
N TYR A 267 14.12 8.76 6.03
CA TYR A 267 14.57 10.06 6.52
C TYR A 267 13.65 11.17 6.05
N ASN A 268 12.99 11.82 7.00
CA ASN A 268 12.08 12.93 6.74
C ASN A 268 12.38 14.10 7.69
N PRO A 269 13.30 15.02 7.30
CA PRO A 269 13.64 16.21 8.08
C PRO A 269 12.70 17.41 7.80
N GLY A 270 11.58 17.23 7.11
CA GLY A 270 10.64 18.29 6.75
C GLY A 270 10.17 18.15 5.28
N ASP A 271 10.63 19.04 4.41
CA ASP A 271 10.20 19.06 3.00
C ASP A 271 10.81 17.95 2.14
N LEU A 272 11.80 17.24 2.66
CA LEU A 272 12.49 16.14 1.99
C LEU A 272 12.13 14.80 2.65
N THR A 273 11.74 13.82 1.85
CA THR A 273 11.65 12.42 2.28
C THR A 273 12.60 11.59 1.44
N LEU A 274 13.46 10.82 2.10
CA LEU A 274 14.30 9.80 1.47
C LEU A 274 14.00 8.45 2.08
N ALA A 275 13.92 7.41 1.28
CA ALA A 275 13.75 6.05 1.78
C ALA A 275 14.55 5.05 0.97
N ILE A 276 14.97 4.00 1.64
CA ILE A 276 15.45 2.76 1.06
C ILE A 276 14.73 1.62 1.74
N GLU A 277 14.25 0.68 0.94
CA GLU A 277 13.60 -0.55 1.39
C GLU A 277 14.25 -1.75 0.72
N PHE A 278 14.25 -2.86 1.42
CA PHE A 278 14.64 -4.17 0.94
C PHE A 278 13.68 -5.21 1.49
N ASP A 279 13.20 -6.06 0.60
CA ASP A 279 12.39 -7.24 0.91
C ASP A 279 13.05 -8.50 0.35
N ASN A 280 12.91 -9.59 1.10
CA ASN A 280 13.29 -10.91 0.65
C ASN A 280 12.21 -11.90 1.08
N TYR A 281 11.73 -12.69 0.14
CA TYR A 281 10.70 -13.69 0.34
C TYR A 281 11.24 -15.06 -0.05
N ASP A 282 10.86 -16.02 0.76
CA ASP A 282 10.94 -17.46 0.47
C ASP A 282 9.51 -17.92 0.22
N ILE A 283 9.15 -18.28 -1.01
CA ILE A 283 7.77 -18.59 -1.40
C ILE A 283 7.70 -20.03 -1.89
N LEU A 284 7.49 -20.97 -0.97
CA LEU A 284 7.41 -22.42 -1.27
C LEU A 284 8.72 -22.96 -1.87
N ASP A 285 8.87 -22.95 -3.19
CA ASP A 285 10.07 -23.37 -3.94
C ASP A 285 10.72 -22.20 -4.69
N ASP A 286 10.13 -21.03 -4.61
CA ASP A 286 10.53 -19.84 -5.35
C ASP A 286 11.17 -18.82 -4.39
N GLU A 287 12.13 -18.05 -4.87
CA GLU A 287 12.75 -16.94 -4.14
C GLU A 287 12.39 -15.61 -4.83
N TYR A 288 12.09 -14.60 -4.04
CA TYR A 288 11.83 -13.25 -4.54
C TYR A 288 12.50 -12.24 -3.64
N TRP A 289 13.22 -11.30 -4.23
CA TRP A 289 13.68 -10.14 -3.48
C TRP A 289 13.43 -8.86 -4.25
N SER A 290 13.27 -7.77 -3.51
CA SER A 290 13.05 -6.46 -4.09
C SER A 290 13.76 -5.36 -3.31
N MET A 291 14.04 -4.26 -3.98
CA MET A 291 14.65 -3.06 -3.41
C MET A 291 13.96 -1.82 -3.97
N MET A 292 13.75 -0.82 -3.11
CA MET A 292 13.25 0.50 -3.51
C MET A 292 14.17 1.61 -3.00
N LEU A 293 14.40 2.60 -3.84
CA LEU A 293 14.96 3.90 -3.48
C LEU A 293 13.93 4.98 -3.80
N LEU A 294 13.63 5.84 -2.83
CA LEU A 294 12.64 6.89 -2.97
C LEU A 294 13.22 8.23 -2.50
N ALA A 295 12.98 9.26 -3.28
CA ALA A 295 13.22 10.66 -2.92
C ALA A 295 11.99 11.48 -3.28
N ASN A 296 11.36 12.10 -2.28
CA ASN A 296 10.27 13.04 -2.46
C ASN A 296 10.70 14.40 -1.91
N TYR A 297 10.40 15.46 -2.63
CA TYR A 297 10.70 16.83 -2.22
C TYR A 297 9.52 17.76 -2.45
N GLN A 298 9.17 18.48 -1.40
CA GLN A 298 8.15 19.53 -1.41
C GLN A 298 8.79 20.86 -1.77
N PHE A 299 8.57 21.34 -2.99
CA PHE A 299 9.18 22.60 -3.46
C PHE A 299 8.51 23.82 -2.87
N VAL A 300 7.19 23.77 -2.77
CA VAL A 300 6.30 24.81 -2.23
C VAL A 300 5.06 24.13 -1.64
N ASP A 301 4.27 24.84 -0.86
CA ASP A 301 3.11 24.29 -0.13
C ASP A 301 2.10 23.53 -1.02
N TRP A 302 2.07 23.81 -2.29
CA TRP A 302 1.10 23.21 -3.22
C TRP A 302 1.71 22.28 -4.29
N MET A 303 3.05 22.11 -4.31
CA MET A 303 3.70 21.26 -5.32
C MET A 303 4.92 20.53 -4.76
N GLY A 304 4.93 19.24 -4.96
CA GLY A 304 6.07 18.35 -4.70
C GLY A 304 6.39 17.47 -5.90
N ALA A 305 7.48 16.75 -5.82
CA ALA A 305 7.84 15.72 -6.80
C ALA A 305 8.48 14.52 -6.12
N THR A 306 8.29 13.35 -6.75
CA THR A 306 8.89 12.09 -6.33
C THR A 306 9.75 11.52 -7.45
N LEU A 307 10.90 11.01 -7.09
CA LEU A 307 11.70 10.08 -7.87
C LEU A 307 11.74 8.77 -7.13
N ARG A 308 11.45 7.67 -7.82
CA ARG A 308 11.50 6.33 -7.26
C ARG A 308 12.16 5.39 -8.26
N TYR A 309 13.03 4.53 -7.75
CA TYR A 309 13.60 3.40 -8.45
C TYR A 309 13.30 2.15 -7.65
N SER A 310 12.87 1.11 -8.32
CA SER A 310 12.75 -0.22 -7.73
C SER A 310 13.39 -1.27 -8.63
N HIS A 311 13.90 -2.30 -7.99
CA HIS A 311 14.40 -3.51 -8.61
C HIS A 311 13.74 -4.70 -7.97
N GLU A 312 13.38 -5.69 -8.79
CA GLU A 312 12.75 -6.95 -8.38
C GLU A 312 13.43 -8.09 -9.10
N ASP A 313 13.67 -9.16 -8.38
CA ASP A 313 14.26 -10.41 -8.89
C ASP A 313 13.42 -11.57 -8.36
N TYR A 314 12.87 -12.36 -9.26
CA TYR A 314 11.99 -13.48 -8.96
C TYR A 314 12.52 -14.75 -9.58
N GLU A 315 13.16 -15.59 -8.76
CA GLU A 315 13.66 -16.90 -9.13
C GLU A 315 12.57 -17.95 -8.95
N LYS A 316 12.05 -18.43 -10.06
CA LYS A 316 11.04 -19.50 -10.08
C LYS A 316 11.60 -20.77 -10.70
N THR A 317 11.17 -21.94 -10.20
CA THR A 317 11.60 -23.21 -10.77
C THR A 317 11.39 -23.28 -12.28
N GLY A 318 12.47 -23.09 -13.05
CA GLY A 318 12.51 -23.15 -14.49
C GLY A 318 12.34 -21.82 -15.24
N SER A 319 12.25 -20.68 -14.55
CA SER A 319 12.24 -19.35 -15.16
C SER A 319 12.67 -18.29 -14.15
N ASP A 320 13.54 -17.39 -14.56
CA ASP A 320 13.95 -16.24 -13.78
C ASP A 320 13.37 -14.99 -14.41
N HIS A 321 13.01 -14.01 -13.60
CA HIS A 321 12.40 -12.76 -14.02
C HIS A 321 12.98 -11.60 -13.22
N ASP A 322 13.55 -10.62 -13.91
CA ASP A 322 14.03 -9.38 -13.31
C ASP A 322 13.20 -8.19 -13.80
N ALA A 323 12.99 -7.19 -12.96
CA ALA A 323 12.42 -5.93 -13.38
C ALA A 323 13.10 -4.74 -12.72
N ASP A 324 13.43 -3.75 -13.55
CA ASP A 324 13.89 -2.43 -13.14
C ASP A 324 12.82 -1.39 -13.47
N ARG A 325 12.30 -0.70 -12.44
CA ARG A 325 11.26 0.32 -12.62
C ARG A 325 11.78 1.68 -12.17
N PHE A 326 11.57 2.68 -13.00
CA PHE A 326 11.86 4.07 -12.70
C PHE A 326 10.60 4.92 -12.79
N SER A 327 10.25 5.63 -11.71
CA SER A 327 9.06 6.48 -11.64
C SER A 327 9.44 7.92 -11.33
N PHE A 328 8.75 8.85 -12.02
CA PHE A 328 8.76 10.27 -11.71
C PHE A 328 7.34 10.76 -11.53
N ALA A 329 7.02 11.32 -10.37
CA ALA A 329 5.70 11.89 -10.10
C ALA A 329 5.78 13.37 -9.75
N LEU A 330 4.75 14.12 -10.17
CA LEU A 330 4.45 15.48 -9.74
C LEU A 330 3.16 15.46 -8.94
N LEU A 331 3.19 16.05 -7.75
CA LEU A 331 2.11 16.03 -6.78
C LEU A 331 1.63 17.46 -6.55
N PHE A 332 0.35 17.73 -6.84
CA PHE A 332 -0.24 19.06 -6.72
C PHE A 332 -1.39 19.05 -5.73
N SER A 333 -1.31 19.89 -4.68
CA SER A 333 -2.42 20.17 -3.79
C SER A 333 -3.15 21.44 -4.26
N LEU A 334 -4.31 21.28 -4.85
CA LEU A 334 -5.11 22.39 -5.33
C LEU A 334 -5.93 23.02 -4.21
N THR A 335 -6.34 22.22 -3.24
CA THR A 335 -7.02 22.66 -2.02
C THR A 335 -6.55 21.79 -0.85
N GLN A 336 -7.06 22.03 0.36
CA GLN A 336 -6.80 21.17 1.52
C GLN A 336 -7.34 19.73 1.35
N ASN A 337 -8.30 19.54 0.47
CA ASN A 337 -9.02 18.29 0.29
C ASN A 337 -8.86 17.67 -1.10
N PHE A 338 -8.27 18.39 -2.05
CA PHE A 338 -8.21 17.93 -3.44
C PHE A 338 -6.82 18.16 -4.03
N GLY A 339 -6.24 17.08 -4.55
CA GLY A 339 -4.97 17.05 -5.27
C GLY A 339 -5.11 16.50 -6.69
N ILE A 340 -4.10 16.80 -7.51
CA ILE A 340 -3.88 16.15 -8.80
C ILE A 340 -2.45 15.64 -8.81
N ASN A 341 -2.27 14.36 -9.09
CA ASN A 341 -0.98 13.71 -9.20
C ASN A 341 -0.76 13.25 -10.64
N MET A 342 0.46 13.35 -11.12
CA MET A 342 0.85 12.90 -12.45
C MET A 342 2.10 12.05 -12.31
N GLU A 343 2.12 10.87 -12.91
CA GLU A 343 3.28 9.99 -12.87
C GLU A 343 3.60 9.46 -14.26
N TYR A 344 4.89 9.35 -14.55
CA TYR A 344 5.42 8.56 -15.64
C TYR A 344 6.35 7.50 -15.05
N SER A 345 6.15 6.26 -15.44
CA SER A 345 6.98 5.13 -15.06
C SER A 345 7.41 4.35 -16.28
N THR A 346 8.66 3.90 -16.28
CA THR A 346 9.19 2.97 -17.26
C THR A 346 9.69 1.74 -16.53
N THR A 347 9.37 0.57 -17.06
CA THR A 347 9.76 -0.72 -16.48
C THR A 347 10.44 -1.55 -17.56
N SER A 348 11.68 -1.93 -17.30
CA SER A 348 12.42 -2.89 -18.13
C SER A 348 12.37 -4.25 -17.46
N VAL A 349 12.01 -5.27 -18.22
CA VAL A 349 11.79 -6.63 -17.70
C VAL A 349 12.64 -7.63 -18.46
N ASP A 350 13.55 -8.31 -17.77
CA ASP A 350 14.25 -9.49 -18.33
C ASP A 350 13.43 -10.75 -18.00
N SER A 351 12.60 -11.15 -18.95
CA SER A 351 11.65 -12.24 -18.74
C SER A 351 11.27 -12.88 -20.08
N THR A 352 10.86 -14.13 -20.05
CA THR A 352 10.25 -14.82 -21.19
C THR A 352 8.72 -14.68 -21.22
N LEU A 353 8.11 -14.09 -20.20
CA LEU A 353 6.67 -14.01 -19.99
C LEU A 353 6.13 -12.58 -19.98
N PHE A 354 6.97 -11.60 -19.70
CA PHE A 354 6.61 -10.21 -19.56
C PHE A 354 7.52 -9.37 -20.45
N GLU A 355 7.00 -8.27 -20.99
CA GLU A 355 7.71 -7.33 -21.86
C GLU A 355 7.96 -6.01 -21.12
N ASP A 356 8.86 -5.20 -21.66
CA ASP A 356 9.08 -3.81 -21.20
C ASP A 356 7.82 -2.99 -21.40
N TYR A 357 7.56 -2.03 -20.52
CA TYR A 357 6.38 -1.18 -20.65
C TYR A 357 6.56 0.20 -20.00
N ASP A 358 5.88 1.16 -20.61
CA ASP A 358 5.78 2.54 -20.14
C ASP A 358 4.37 2.84 -19.64
N GLU A 359 4.24 3.55 -18.53
CA GLU A 359 2.96 3.94 -17.95
C GLU A 359 2.91 5.45 -17.71
N PHE A 360 1.76 6.03 -17.96
CA PHE A 360 1.47 7.40 -17.59
C PHE A 360 0.15 7.47 -16.83
N TYR A 361 0.18 8.12 -15.67
CA TYR A 361 -0.99 8.27 -14.81
C TYR A 361 -1.34 9.73 -14.61
N VAL A 362 -2.64 10.00 -14.50
CA VAL A 362 -3.19 11.22 -13.95
C VAL A 362 -4.23 10.85 -12.92
N GLU A 363 -3.99 11.21 -11.69
CA GLU A 363 -4.87 10.94 -10.56
C GLU A 363 -5.53 12.23 -10.08
N GLY A 364 -6.83 12.18 -9.79
CA GLY A 364 -7.56 13.19 -9.05
C GLY A 364 -7.96 12.62 -7.69
N LEU A 365 -7.35 13.10 -6.61
CA LEU A 365 -7.54 12.58 -5.26
C LEU A 365 -8.31 13.59 -4.41
N LEU A 366 -9.53 13.23 -4.00
CA LEU A 366 -10.35 13.98 -3.05
C LEU A 366 -10.30 13.29 -1.70
N SER A 367 -9.80 13.97 -0.65
CA SER A 367 -9.75 13.45 0.72
C SER A 367 -10.64 14.27 1.67
N PHE A 368 -11.26 13.64 2.66
CA PHE A 368 -12.16 14.28 3.64
C PHE A 368 -12.07 13.67 5.03
#